data_a24002198f98a8c3bd801cf9bdc26b82
#
_entry.id   a24002198f98a8c3bd801cf9bdc26b82
#
_cell.length_a   1.000
_cell.length_b   1.000
_cell.length_c   1.000
_cell.angle_alpha   90.00
_cell.angle_beta   90.00
_cell.angle_gamma   90.00
#
_symmetry.space_group_name_H-M   'P 1'
#
loop_
_entity.id
_entity.type
_entity.pdbx_description
1 polymer ?
#
loop_
_entity_poly.entity_id
_entity_poly.type
_entity_poly.pdbx_seq_one_letter_code
_entity_poly.pdbx_strand_id
1 'polypeptide(L)'
;QLCDQSGTPLVFLQNTTGYMVGSAAERAGAIKHGAKMIQAVANARVPKFTIVLGGSYGAGNYGMCGRGFDPRFIFAWPTARTAVMGGAQAAMVMEMVSRAKLARSGVALNEQAEAGVKAMSDQLKRRLDAESDVLYGTARLWDDGVIDPRDTRRVLLLCLAVAQEAS
;
A
#
# COMPACT_ATOMS: atom_id res chain seq x y z
N GLN A 1 17.94 -2.91 10.96
CA GLN A 1 18.97 -2.56 11.98
C GLN A 1 20.34 -3.08 11.54
N LEU A 2 20.48 -4.35 11.14
CA LEU A 2 21.76 -4.90 10.68
C LEU A 2 22.30 -4.11 9.48
N CYS A 3 21.48 -3.81 8.49
CA CYS A 3 21.86 -3.02 7.33
C CYS A 3 22.32 -1.60 7.72
N ASP A 4 21.61 -0.99 8.67
CA ASP A 4 21.97 0.35 9.18
C ASP A 4 23.32 0.35 9.91
N GLN A 5 23.62 -0.73 10.66
CA GLN A 5 24.90 -0.90 11.33
C GLN A 5 26.06 -1.16 10.37
N SER A 6 25.80 -1.89 9.29
CA SER A 6 26.83 -2.24 8.28
C SER A 6 26.94 -1.23 7.13
N GLY A 7 26.13 -0.18 7.11
CA GLY A 7 26.08 0.78 6.01
C GLY A 7 25.50 0.20 4.70
N THR A 8 24.77 -0.92 4.78
CA THR A 8 24.25 -1.63 3.60
C THR A 8 22.93 -1.03 3.14
N PRO A 9 22.79 -0.56 1.89
CA PRO A 9 21.52 -0.06 1.35
C PRO A 9 20.40 -1.10 1.41
N LEU A 10 19.17 -0.64 1.58
CA LEU A 10 17.96 -1.46 1.64
C LEU A 10 17.17 -1.36 0.34
N VAL A 11 16.77 -2.50 -0.21
CA VAL A 11 15.84 -2.57 -1.35
C VAL A 11 14.56 -3.25 -0.89
N PHE A 12 13.44 -2.56 -1.03
CA PHE A 12 12.10 -3.06 -0.72
C PHE A 12 11.38 -3.46 -2.01
N LEU A 13 11.05 -4.74 -2.13
CA LEU A 13 10.22 -5.27 -3.22
C LEU A 13 8.78 -5.39 -2.69
N GLN A 14 7.94 -4.44 -3.05
CA GLN A 14 6.64 -4.25 -2.42
C GLN A 14 5.52 -4.92 -3.21
N ASN A 15 4.88 -5.91 -2.60
CA ASN A 15 3.64 -6.52 -3.04
C ASN A 15 2.87 -6.98 -1.80
N THR A 16 2.05 -6.09 -1.24
CA THR A 16 1.34 -6.34 0.03
C THR A 16 -0.11 -5.88 -0.03
N THR A 17 -0.98 -6.67 0.57
CA THR A 17 -2.40 -6.33 0.75
C THR A 17 -2.66 -5.52 2.02
N GLY A 18 -1.63 -5.24 2.80
CA GLY A 18 -1.71 -4.59 4.11
C GLY A 18 -1.31 -5.52 5.24
N TYR A 19 -1.44 -5.04 6.47
CA TYR A 19 -1.27 -5.88 7.65
C TYR A 19 -2.48 -6.81 7.85
N MET A 20 -2.21 -7.99 8.38
CA MET A 20 -3.26 -8.94 8.76
C MET A 20 -4.15 -8.33 9.87
N VAL A 21 -5.44 -8.40 9.68
CA VAL A 21 -6.45 -7.88 10.61
C VAL A 21 -7.26 -9.03 11.21
N GLY A 22 -7.91 -8.76 12.36
CA GLY A 22 -8.77 -9.70 13.04
C GLY A 22 -8.28 -10.02 14.44
N SER A 23 -9.21 -10.46 15.30
CA SER A 23 -8.96 -10.66 16.74
C SER A 23 -7.81 -11.63 17.03
N ALA A 24 -7.64 -12.67 16.21
CA ALA A 24 -6.53 -13.63 16.37
C ALA A 24 -5.18 -12.97 16.07
N ALA A 25 -5.07 -12.22 14.97
CA ALA A 25 -3.85 -11.50 14.60
C ALA A 25 -3.49 -10.42 15.64
N GLU A 26 -4.50 -9.68 16.12
CA GLU A 26 -4.30 -8.65 17.15
C GLU A 26 -3.84 -9.25 18.48
N ARG A 27 -4.42 -10.36 18.92
CA ARG A 27 -3.97 -11.07 20.12
C ARG A 27 -2.56 -11.64 19.98
N ALA A 28 -2.16 -12.04 18.77
CA ALA A 28 -0.80 -12.46 18.48
C ALA A 28 0.20 -11.29 18.41
N GLY A 29 -0.25 -10.05 18.56
CA GLY A 29 0.61 -8.87 18.61
C GLY A 29 0.96 -8.27 17.23
N ALA A 30 0.16 -8.53 16.20
CA ALA A 30 0.40 -8.02 14.84
C ALA A 30 0.65 -6.51 14.79
N ILE A 31 -0.11 -5.72 15.55
CA ILE A 31 0.05 -4.26 15.63
C ILE A 31 1.40 -3.89 16.24
N LYS A 32 1.81 -4.55 17.34
CA LYS A 32 3.10 -4.29 18.00
C LYS A 32 4.28 -4.67 17.11
N HIS A 33 4.18 -5.79 16.39
CA HIS A 33 5.24 -6.22 15.48
C HIS A 33 5.30 -5.32 14.23
N GLY A 34 4.16 -4.93 13.68
CA GLY A 34 4.08 -3.96 12.59
C GLY A 34 4.68 -2.59 12.98
N ALA A 35 4.37 -2.08 14.17
CA ALA A 35 4.94 -0.84 14.67
C ALA A 35 6.47 -0.91 14.78
N LYS A 36 7.04 -2.03 15.23
CA LYS A 36 8.50 -2.23 15.29
C LYS A 36 9.14 -2.20 13.90
N MET A 37 8.50 -2.82 12.90
CA MET A 37 8.96 -2.79 11.52
C MET A 37 8.94 -1.36 10.97
N ILE A 38 7.85 -0.63 11.16
CA ILE A 38 7.72 0.76 10.75
C ILE A 38 8.79 1.64 11.41
N GLN A 39 9.01 1.48 12.72
CA GLN A 39 10.05 2.20 13.44
C GLN A 39 11.46 1.88 12.89
N ALA A 40 11.75 0.63 12.59
CA ALA A 40 13.04 0.24 12.02
C ALA A 40 13.26 0.88 10.64
N VAL A 41 12.24 0.89 9.78
CA VAL A 41 12.31 1.53 8.45
C VAL A 41 12.44 3.05 8.57
N ALA A 42 11.68 3.68 9.47
CA ALA A 42 11.71 5.12 9.67
C ALA A 42 13.06 5.63 10.20
N ASN A 43 13.73 4.84 11.05
CA ASN A 43 14.99 5.23 11.67
C ASN A 43 16.24 4.74 10.93
N ALA A 44 16.09 3.90 9.90
CA ALA A 44 17.22 3.46 9.09
C ALA A 44 17.80 4.63 8.29
N ARG A 45 19.09 4.89 8.45
CA ARG A 45 19.84 5.99 7.82
C ARG A 45 20.46 5.62 6.49
N VAL A 46 20.61 4.32 6.22
CA VAL A 46 21.11 3.84 4.94
C VAL A 46 20.16 4.18 3.79
N PRO A 47 20.66 4.35 2.56
CA PRO A 47 19.81 4.55 1.40
C PRO A 47 18.75 3.47 1.26
N LYS A 48 17.50 3.87 1.07
CA LYS A 48 16.34 2.99 0.89
C LYS A 48 15.79 3.16 -0.52
N PHE A 49 15.53 2.05 -1.19
CA PHE A 49 14.96 2.01 -2.54
C PHE A 49 13.72 1.14 -2.50
N THR A 50 12.64 1.57 -3.13
CA THR A 50 11.39 0.79 -3.18
C THR A 50 10.97 0.54 -4.61
N ILE A 51 10.63 -0.72 -4.91
CA ILE A 51 10.00 -1.10 -6.17
C ILE A 51 8.63 -1.68 -5.84
N VAL A 52 7.58 -1.01 -6.29
CA VAL A 52 6.20 -1.50 -6.14
C VAL A 52 5.91 -2.46 -7.29
N LEU A 53 5.90 -3.76 -7.00
CA LEU A 53 5.71 -4.83 -7.99
C LEU A 53 4.25 -5.10 -8.31
N GLY A 54 3.38 -4.96 -7.30
CA GLY A 54 1.97 -5.28 -7.33
C GLY A 54 1.20 -4.45 -6.32
N GLY A 55 0.43 -5.09 -5.43
CA GLY A 55 -0.34 -4.39 -4.41
C GLY A 55 0.53 -3.63 -3.40
N SER A 56 0.08 -2.44 -3.04
CA SER A 56 0.64 -1.62 -1.98
C SER A 56 -0.50 -0.93 -1.23
N TYR A 57 -1.07 -1.64 -0.26
CA TYR A 57 -2.30 -1.20 0.40
C TYR A 57 -2.09 -0.89 1.88
N GLY A 58 -2.74 0.19 2.32
CA GLY A 58 -2.87 0.57 3.72
C GLY A 58 -1.53 0.73 4.44
N ALA A 59 -1.50 0.33 5.72
CA ALA A 59 -0.30 0.44 6.55
C ALA A 59 0.85 -0.50 6.13
N GLY A 60 0.60 -1.49 5.29
CA GLY A 60 1.65 -2.31 4.68
C GLY A 60 2.59 -1.50 3.80
N ASN A 61 2.09 -0.44 3.15
CA ASN A 61 2.91 0.52 2.42
C ASN A 61 3.97 1.16 3.31
N TYR A 62 3.63 1.50 4.54
CA TYR A 62 4.57 2.12 5.50
C TYR A 62 5.70 1.17 5.89
N GLY A 63 5.37 -0.06 6.30
CA GLY A 63 6.36 -1.06 6.68
C GLY A 63 7.30 -1.46 5.54
N MET A 64 6.87 -1.30 4.30
CA MET A 64 7.65 -1.58 3.09
C MET A 64 8.25 -0.32 2.45
N CYS A 65 8.47 0.72 3.25
CA CYS A 65 9.12 1.97 2.82
C CYS A 65 8.42 2.63 1.62
N GLY A 66 7.11 2.88 1.74
CA GLY A 66 6.39 3.70 0.77
C GLY A 66 6.83 5.17 0.82
N ARG A 67 6.25 6.00 -0.03
CA ARG A 67 6.63 7.43 -0.20
C ARG A 67 6.71 8.20 1.11
N GLY A 68 5.83 7.95 2.07
CA GLY A 68 5.82 8.61 3.39
C GLY A 68 7.02 8.31 4.29
N PHE A 69 7.85 7.31 3.94
CA PHE A 69 9.07 6.94 4.68
C PHE A 69 10.36 7.30 3.94
N ASP A 70 10.24 8.21 3.01
CA ASP A 70 11.34 8.86 2.29
C ASP A 70 12.36 7.88 1.72
N PRO A 71 11.95 6.95 0.84
CA PRO A 71 12.90 6.19 0.06
C PRO A 71 13.71 7.13 -0.81
N ARG A 72 14.98 6.84 -1.03
CA ARG A 72 15.83 7.63 -1.93
C ARG A 72 15.28 7.66 -3.35
N PHE A 73 14.74 6.50 -3.78
CA PHE A 73 13.95 6.35 -5.00
C PHE A 73 12.83 5.33 -4.77
N ILE A 74 11.70 5.57 -5.40
CA ILE A 74 10.58 4.63 -5.46
C ILE A 74 10.07 4.52 -6.89
N PHE A 75 10.06 3.30 -7.43
CA PHE A 75 9.55 3.02 -8.75
C PHE A 75 8.39 2.04 -8.69
N ALA A 76 7.58 2.05 -9.72
CA ALA A 76 6.48 1.13 -9.86
C ALA A 76 6.59 0.30 -11.14
N TRP A 77 6.19 -0.96 -11.08
CA TRP A 77 5.95 -1.75 -12.29
C TRP A 77 4.55 -1.42 -12.85
N PRO A 78 4.29 -1.71 -14.14
CA PRO A 78 2.96 -1.50 -14.74
C PRO A 78 1.82 -2.24 -14.02
N THR A 79 2.16 -3.30 -13.29
CA THR A 79 1.24 -4.10 -12.47
C THR A 79 0.94 -3.51 -11.09
N ALA A 80 1.63 -2.42 -10.71
CA ALA A 80 1.50 -1.81 -9.39
C ALA A 80 0.09 -1.24 -9.16
N ARG A 81 -0.39 -1.39 -7.94
CA ARG A 81 -1.66 -0.83 -7.45
C ARG A 81 -1.43 -0.26 -6.06
N THR A 82 -1.70 1.03 -5.89
CA THR A 82 -1.50 1.72 -4.60
C THR A 82 -2.79 2.38 -4.15
N ALA A 83 -3.27 2.03 -2.98
CA ALA A 83 -4.44 2.64 -2.35
C ALA A 83 -4.46 2.42 -0.84
N VAL A 84 -5.35 3.13 -0.15
CA VAL A 84 -5.59 2.90 1.29
C VAL A 84 -6.11 1.47 1.53
N MET A 85 -6.90 0.94 0.59
CA MET A 85 -7.55 -0.37 0.67
C MET A 85 -7.88 -0.86 -0.75
N GLY A 86 -7.83 -2.15 -0.98
CA GLY A 86 -8.29 -2.71 -2.25
C GLY A 86 -9.79 -2.46 -2.49
N GLY A 87 -10.18 -2.21 -3.74
CA GLY A 87 -11.56 -1.86 -4.09
C GLY A 87 -12.59 -2.89 -3.63
N ALA A 88 -12.27 -4.19 -3.74
CA ALA A 88 -13.16 -5.26 -3.27
C ALA A 88 -13.37 -5.25 -1.75
N GLN A 89 -12.31 -5.04 -0.98
CA GLN A 89 -12.38 -4.93 0.48
C GLN A 89 -13.18 -3.70 0.91
N ALA A 90 -12.96 -2.57 0.27
CA ALA A 90 -13.70 -1.33 0.54
C ALA A 90 -15.19 -1.48 0.23
N ALA A 91 -15.54 -2.14 -0.87
CA ALA A 91 -16.91 -2.48 -1.23
C ALA A 91 -17.59 -3.32 -0.14
N MET A 92 -16.92 -4.36 0.32
CA MET A 92 -17.42 -5.25 1.37
C MET A 92 -17.66 -4.51 2.70
N VAL A 93 -16.73 -3.64 3.11
CA VAL A 93 -16.86 -2.80 4.31
C VAL A 93 -18.02 -1.82 4.15
N MET A 94 -18.17 -1.19 2.99
CA MET A 94 -19.26 -0.27 2.69
C MET A 94 -20.62 -0.97 2.80
N GLU A 95 -20.78 -2.16 2.24
CA GLU A 95 -22.01 -2.94 2.37
C GLU A 95 -22.33 -3.28 3.82
N MET A 96 -21.34 -3.75 4.57
CA MET A 96 -21.52 -4.09 5.99
C MET A 96 -21.98 -2.88 6.81
N VAL A 97 -21.31 -1.74 6.66
CA VAL A 97 -21.66 -0.48 7.37
C VAL A 97 -23.02 0.03 6.96
N SER A 98 -23.36 -0.01 5.66
CA SER A 98 -24.62 0.46 5.14
C SER A 98 -25.79 -0.40 5.66
N ARG A 99 -25.65 -1.73 5.63
CA ARG A 99 -26.66 -2.64 6.20
C ARG A 99 -26.83 -2.45 7.70
N ALA A 100 -25.74 -2.29 8.45
CA ALA A 100 -25.81 -2.01 9.89
C ALA A 100 -26.50 -0.68 10.20
N LYS A 101 -26.28 0.34 9.37
CA LYS A 101 -26.95 1.64 9.49
C LYS A 101 -28.46 1.53 9.24
N LEU A 102 -28.87 0.84 8.18
CA LEU A 102 -30.28 0.60 7.88
C LEU A 102 -30.99 -0.17 9.01
N ALA A 103 -30.36 -1.21 9.52
CA ALA A 103 -30.89 -1.97 10.64
C ALA A 103 -31.10 -1.11 11.91
N ARG A 104 -30.17 -0.20 12.21
CA ARG A 104 -30.30 0.73 13.36
C ARG A 104 -31.39 1.77 13.18
N SER A 105 -31.66 2.20 11.94
CA SER A 105 -32.69 3.18 11.62
C SER A 105 -34.09 2.58 11.50
N GLY A 106 -34.28 1.30 11.75
CA GLY A 106 -35.54 0.60 11.64
C GLY A 106 -36.08 0.46 10.20
N VAL A 107 -35.25 0.77 9.21
CA VAL A 107 -35.62 0.62 7.80
C VAL A 107 -35.47 -0.86 7.41
N ALA A 108 -36.57 -1.47 7.00
CA ALA A 108 -36.53 -2.85 6.50
C ALA A 108 -35.64 -2.95 5.24
N LEU A 109 -34.78 -3.95 5.21
CA LEU A 109 -34.00 -4.30 4.02
C LEU A 109 -34.96 -4.87 2.96
N ASN A 110 -35.47 -4.02 2.08
CA ASN A 110 -36.23 -4.41 0.90
C ASN A 110 -35.29 -4.44 -0.32
N GLU A 111 -35.74 -5.01 -1.44
CA GLU A 111 -34.96 -5.11 -2.67
C GLU A 111 -34.40 -3.76 -3.15
N GLN A 112 -35.14 -2.69 -2.98
CA GLN A 112 -34.71 -1.36 -3.40
C GLN A 112 -33.57 -0.83 -2.52
N ALA A 113 -33.61 -1.05 -1.22
CA ALA A 113 -32.54 -0.67 -0.29
C ALA A 113 -31.27 -1.50 -0.56
N GLU A 114 -31.41 -2.81 -0.80
CA GLU A 114 -30.28 -3.66 -1.15
C GLU A 114 -29.65 -3.28 -2.48
N ALA A 115 -30.45 -2.98 -3.50
CA ALA A 115 -29.97 -2.49 -4.80
C ALA A 115 -29.19 -1.17 -4.63
N GLY A 116 -29.67 -0.26 -3.77
CA GLY A 116 -28.98 0.98 -3.46
C GLY A 116 -27.63 0.76 -2.79
N VAL A 117 -27.57 -0.11 -1.78
CA VAL A 117 -26.30 -0.47 -1.10
C VAL A 117 -25.31 -1.07 -2.09
N LYS A 118 -25.75 -2.00 -2.94
CA LYS A 118 -24.91 -2.63 -3.95
C LYS A 118 -24.40 -1.63 -4.98
N ALA A 119 -25.26 -0.73 -5.47
CA ALA A 119 -24.84 0.30 -6.43
C ALA A 119 -23.74 1.21 -5.86
N MET A 120 -23.89 1.65 -4.59
CA MET A 120 -22.86 2.45 -3.89
C MET A 120 -21.55 1.67 -3.72
N SER A 121 -21.63 0.42 -3.33
CA SER A 121 -20.49 -0.48 -3.16
C SER A 121 -19.73 -0.67 -4.48
N ASP A 122 -20.43 -0.96 -5.57
CA ASP A 122 -19.87 -1.11 -6.92
C ASP A 122 -19.24 0.20 -7.43
N GLN A 123 -19.84 1.33 -7.14
CA GLN A 123 -19.28 2.64 -7.49
C GLN A 123 -17.98 2.92 -6.74
N LEU A 124 -17.96 2.67 -5.43
CA LEU A 124 -16.76 2.82 -4.61
C LEU A 124 -15.64 1.91 -5.12
N LYS A 125 -15.96 0.64 -5.40
CA LYS A 125 -15.00 -0.31 -5.95
C LYS A 125 -14.37 0.20 -7.25
N ARG A 126 -15.20 0.59 -8.23
CA ARG A 126 -14.72 1.12 -9.52
C ARG A 126 -13.83 2.35 -9.34
N ARG A 127 -14.20 3.25 -8.44
CA ARG A 127 -13.41 4.44 -8.15
C ARG A 127 -12.05 4.07 -7.57
N LEU A 128 -12.00 3.23 -6.55
CA LEU A 128 -10.76 2.82 -5.91
C LEU A 128 -9.86 2.01 -6.84
N ASP A 129 -10.44 1.14 -7.67
CA ASP A 129 -9.69 0.39 -8.68
C ASP A 129 -9.04 1.33 -9.71
N ALA A 130 -9.76 2.36 -10.16
CA ALA A 130 -9.23 3.38 -11.07
C ALA A 130 -8.16 4.27 -10.41
N GLU A 131 -8.39 4.72 -9.18
CA GLU A 131 -7.46 5.55 -8.42
C GLU A 131 -6.21 4.79 -7.95
N SER A 132 -6.27 3.46 -7.86
CA SER A 132 -5.13 2.62 -7.51
C SER A 132 -4.19 2.33 -8.69
N ASP A 133 -4.58 2.66 -9.90
CA ASP A 133 -3.80 2.40 -11.11
C ASP A 133 -2.44 3.11 -11.06
N VAL A 134 -1.41 2.44 -11.60
CA VAL A 134 -0.04 2.97 -11.58
C VAL A 134 0.07 4.33 -12.26
N LEU A 135 -0.62 4.54 -13.38
CA LEU A 135 -0.59 5.82 -14.09
C LEU A 135 -1.29 6.95 -13.31
N TYR A 136 -2.31 6.60 -12.52
CA TYR A 136 -2.94 7.55 -11.61
C TYR A 136 -1.98 8.01 -10.52
N GLY A 137 -1.19 7.08 -9.95
CA GLY A 137 -0.21 7.36 -8.91
C GLY A 137 0.99 8.15 -9.43
N THR A 138 1.61 7.72 -10.53
CA THR A 138 2.78 8.39 -11.09
C THR A 138 2.47 9.80 -11.59
N ALA A 139 1.27 10.03 -12.14
CA ALA A 139 0.82 11.36 -12.51
C ALA A 139 0.67 12.32 -11.31
N ARG A 140 0.65 11.79 -10.08
CA ARG A 140 0.59 12.55 -8.82
C ARG A 140 1.90 12.53 -8.04
N LEU A 141 2.96 12.05 -8.66
CA LEU A 141 4.30 11.96 -8.07
C LEU A 141 4.34 11.06 -6.81
N TRP A 142 3.52 10.00 -6.79
CA TRP A 142 3.58 9.02 -5.70
C TRP A 142 4.78 8.08 -5.85
N ASP A 143 5.37 8.03 -7.03
CA ASP A 143 6.62 7.36 -7.35
C ASP A 143 7.51 8.26 -8.21
N ASP A 144 8.72 7.83 -8.48
CA ASP A 144 9.68 8.54 -9.32
C ASP A 144 9.61 8.05 -10.78
N GLY A 145 8.72 7.13 -11.08
CA GLY A 145 8.39 6.66 -12.43
C GLY A 145 8.01 5.19 -12.50
N VAL A 146 7.41 4.86 -13.63
CA VAL A 146 7.05 3.48 -13.98
C VAL A 146 8.19 2.88 -14.80
N ILE A 147 8.65 1.69 -14.40
CA ILE A 147 9.76 1.00 -15.04
C ILE A 147 9.32 -0.36 -15.60
N ASP A 148 9.92 -0.77 -16.70
CA ASP A 148 9.78 -2.16 -17.18
C ASP A 148 10.40 -3.12 -16.16
N PRO A 149 9.71 -4.21 -15.78
CA PRO A 149 10.26 -5.22 -14.88
C PRO A 149 11.65 -5.73 -15.26
N ARG A 150 11.93 -5.81 -16.57
CA ARG A 150 13.22 -6.24 -17.13
C ARG A 150 14.37 -5.26 -16.86
N ASP A 151 14.04 -3.97 -16.69
CA ASP A 151 15.02 -2.93 -16.41
C ASP A 151 15.29 -2.73 -14.91
N THR A 152 14.57 -3.42 -14.03
CA THR A 152 14.65 -3.23 -12.58
C THR A 152 16.09 -3.27 -12.06
N ARG A 153 16.88 -4.26 -12.48
CA ARG A 153 18.30 -4.37 -12.08
C ARG A 153 19.13 -3.17 -12.54
N ARG A 154 18.95 -2.75 -13.78
CA ARG A 154 19.69 -1.60 -14.35
C ARG A 154 19.36 -0.31 -13.62
N VAL A 155 18.10 -0.07 -13.37
CA VAL A 155 17.63 1.11 -12.62
C VAL A 155 18.17 1.10 -11.20
N LEU A 156 18.08 -0.03 -10.48
CA LEU A 156 18.63 -0.15 -9.13
C LEU A 156 20.15 0.08 -9.07
N LEU A 157 20.90 -0.44 -10.02
CA LEU A 157 22.36 -0.22 -10.07
C LEU A 157 22.69 1.27 -10.27
N LEU A 158 21.95 1.98 -11.13
CA LEU A 158 22.10 3.41 -11.31
C LEU A 158 21.77 4.18 -10.02
N CYS A 159 20.66 3.84 -9.37
CA CYS A 159 20.24 4.47 -8.12
C CYS A 159 21.26 4.25 -6.99
N LEU A 160 21.84 3.05 -6.90
CA LEU A 160 22.89 2.74 -5.93
C LEU A 160 24.15 3.56 -6.19
N ALA A 161 24.58 3.70 -7.44
CA ALA A 161 25.74 4.53 -7.80
C ALA A 161 25.50 6.00 -7.40
N VAL A 162 24.35 6.56 -7.76
CA VAL A 162 23.98 7.95 -7.37
C VAL A 162 23.95 8.14 -5.84
N ALA A 163 23.45 7.15 -5.10
CA ALA A 163 23.40 7.24 -3.64
C ALA A 163 24.79 7.14 -2.99
N GLN A 164 25.73 6.40 -3.58
CA GLN A 164 27.10 6.30 -3.09
C GLN A 164 27.90 7.60 -3.30
N GLU A 165 27.66 8.29 -4.41
CA GLU A 165 28.33 9.58 -4.68
C GLU A 165 27.83 10.72 -3.77
N ALA A 166 26.61 10.57 -3.20
CA ALA A 166 25.99 11.58 -2.35
C ALA A 166 26.25 11.34 -0.85
N SER A 167 27.01 10.31 -0.47
CA SER A 167 27.36 9.97 0.90
C SER A 167 28.72 10.50 1.26
#